data_4291daec5cb79ad16374c6df434dbcdc
#
_entry.id   4291daec5cb79ad16374c6df434dbcdc
#
_cell.length_a   1.000
_cell.length_b   1.000
_cell.length_c   1.000
_cell.angle_alpha   90.00
_cell.angle_beta   90.00
_cell.angle_gamma   90.00
#
_symmetry.space_group_name_H-M   'P 1'
#
loop_
_entity.id
_entity.type
_entity.pdbx_description
1 polymer ?
#
loop_
_entity_poly.entity_id
_entity_poly.type
_entity_poly.pdbx_seq_one_letter_code
_entity_poly.pdbx_strand_id
1 'polypeptide(L)'
;MSKARDRANRIRTKIPIADVLYDLGYQIRTDAGDREQQFSCDLHGDGQDTKPSARAYPDSSSWYCFACGKARDAISTYQEKFDLNFHEACSRLEQKHGLPTFKWDPPKEEATFRTPDEETFEDRAARITALLEAQKKDRNLSLLQLLALWEALHMTLWHVRENKWSESRGDETLSRIKEKFLQQLKETQQ
;
A
#
# COMPACT_ATOMS: atom_id res chain seq x y z
N MET A 1 -2.19 -13.74 -10.57
CA MET A 1 -2.88 -13.28 -9.32
C MET A 1 -1.84 -12.72 -8.36
N SER A 2 -2.17 -11.75 -7.51
CA SER A 2 -1.19 -11.15 -6.59
C SER A 2 -0.88 -12.10 -5.44
N LYS A 3 0.39 -12.38 -5.13
CA LYS A 3 0.86 -13.20 -3.99
C LYS A 3 0.21 -12.77 -2.66
N ALA A 4 -0.06 -11.47 -2.49
CA ALA A 4 -0.75 -10.93 -1.32
C ALA A 4 -2.21 -11.41 -1.22
N ARG A 5 -2.93 -11.46 -2.35
CA ARG A 5 -4.31 -11.98 -2.41
C ARG A 5 -4.36 -13.46 -2.07
N ASP A 6 -3.42 -14.24 -2.60
CA ASP A 6 -3.36 -15.69 -2.35
C ASP A 6 -3.05 -15.97 -0.87
N ARG A 7 -2.17 -15.18 -0.25
CA ARG A 7 -1.89 -15.22 1.19
C ARG A 7 -3.12 -14.92 2.02
N ALA A 8 -3.83 -13.83 1.70
CA ALA A 8 -5.06 -13.44 2.39
C ALA A 8 -6.15 -14.51 2.27
N ASN A 9 -6.36 -15.06 1.07
CA ASN A 9 -7.34 -16.12 0.84
C ASN A 9 -7.00 -17.37 1.64
N ARG A 10 -5.73 -17.77 1.70
CA ARG A 10 -5.28 -18.91 2.50
C ARG A 10 -5.60 -18.71 3.99
N ILE A 11 -5.32 -17.53 4.53
CA ILE A 11 -5.62 -17.20 5.92
C ILE A 11 -7.13 -17.29 6.17
N ARG A 12 -7.96 -16.65 5.35
CA ARG A 12 -9.42 -16.68 5.48
C ARG A 12 -10.00 -18.09 5.40
N THR A 13 -9.43 -18.94 4.56
CA THR A 13 -9.91 -20.31 4.37
C THR A 13 -9.46 -21.26 5.49
N LYS A 14 -8.26 -21.04 6.04
CA LYS A 14 -7.64 -21.98 6.98
C LYS A 14 -7.82 -21.60 8.45
N ILE A 15 -8.12 -20.35 8.74
CA ILE A 15 -8.30 -19.83 10.09
C ILE A 15 -9.76 -19.42 10.27
N PRO A 16 -10.56 -20.19 11.01
CA PRO A 16 -11.94 -19.82 11.32
C PRO A 16 -12.00 -18.49 12.07
N ILE A 17 -12.95 -17.62 11.69
CA ILE A 17 -13.08 -16.32 12.36
C ILE A 17 -13.42 -16.46 13.86
N ALA A 18 -14.13 -17.52 14.24
CA ALA A 18 -14.44 -17.81 15.63
C ALA A 18 -13.18 -18.05 16.47
N ASP A 19 -12.20 -18.78 15.93
CA ASP A 19 -10.93 -19.04 16.62
C ASP A 19 -10.15 -17.74 16.82
N VAL A 20 -10.13 -16.88 15.81
CA VAL A 20 -9.46 -15.57 15.89
C VAL A 20 -10.10 -14.69 16.96
N LEU A 21 -11.42 -14.61 16.98
CA LEU A 21 -12.15 -13.81 17.96
C LEU A 21 -11.98 -14.36 19.38
N TYR A 22 -12.06 -15.68 19.56
CA TYR A 22 -11.81 -16.35 20.84
C TYR A 22 -10.40 -16.04 21.36
N ASP A 23 -9.40 -16.16 20.51
CA ASP A 23 -8.00 -15.89 20.84
C ASP A 23 -7.73 -14.43 21.21
N LEU A 24 -8.54 -13.52 20.71
CA LEU A 24 -8.51 -12.09 21.05
C LEU A 24 -9.29 -11.75 22.32
N GLY A 25 -9.90 -12.75 22.96
CA GLY A 25 -10.61 -12.61 24.23
C GLY A 25 -12.08 -12.23 24.10
N TYR A 26 -12.63 -12.27 22.89
CA TYR A 26 -14.08 -12.08 22.72
C TYR A 26 -14.86 -13.31 23.22
N GLN A 27 -16.07 -13.08 23.73
CA GLN A 27 -16.93 -14.16 24.23
C GLN A 27 -17.61 -14.90 23.09
N ILE A 28 -16.85 -15.70 22.38
CA ILE A 28 -17.23 -16.53 21.25
C ILE A 28 -16.93 -17.99 21.56
N ARG A 29 -17.77 -18.88 21.06
CA ARG A 29 -17.58 -20.34 21.16
C ARG A 29 -16.97 -20.84 19.85
N THR A 30 -15.85 -21.55 19.93
CA THR A 30 -15.18 -22.16 18.77
C THR A 30 -15.86 -23.46 18.33
N ASP A 31 -16.64 -24.09 19.22
CA ASP A 31 -17.40 -25.32 18.94
C ASP A 31 -18.81 -25.09 18.35
N ALA A 32 -19.18 -23.87 18.07
CA ALA A 32 -20.52 -23.55 17.55
C ALA A 32 -20.74 -23.91 16.07
N GLY A 33 -19.68 -24.35 15.36
CA GLY A 33 -19.73 -24.63 13.92
C GLY A 33 -20.07 -23.36 13.12
N ASP A 34 -20.95 -23.52 12.14
CA ASP A 34 -21.35 -22.42 11.22
C ASP A 34 -22.40 -21.47 11.82
N ARG A 35 -22.68 -21.55 13.11
CA ARG A 35 -23.68 -20.69 13.74
C ARG A 35 -23.18 -19.29 13.94
N GLU A 36 -23.98 -18.31 13.56
CA GLU A 36 -23.73 -16.91 13.87
C GLU A 36 -23.73 -16.68 15.38
N GLN A 37 -22.81 -15.87 15.86
CA GLN A 37 -22.70 -15.56 17.28
C GLN A 37 -22.60 -14.04 17.49
N GLN A 38 -23.33 -13.53 18.48
CA GLN A 38 -23.24 -12.15 18.92
C GLN A 38 -22.17 -12.00 19.98
N PHE A 39 -21.45 -10.87 19.94
CA PHE A 39 -20.46 -10.51 20.95
C PHE A 39 -20.30 -8.98 21.06
N SER A 40 -19.69 -8.53 22.14
CA SER A 40 -19.40 -7.12 22.36
C SER A 40 -18.11 -6.72 21.65
N CYS A 41 -18.18 -5.63 20.87
CA CYS A 41 -17.04 -5.08 20.13
C CYS A 41 -16.27 -4.09 21.02
N ASP A 42 -14.96 -4.20 21.07
CA ASP A 42 -14.07 -3.30 21.81
C ASP A 42 -13.29 -2.31 20.93
N LEU A 43 -13.64 -2.23 19.63
CA LEU A 43 -13.00 -1.33 18.66
C LEU A 43 -13.74 0.00 18.50
N HIS A 44 -14.71 0.30 19.34
CA HIS A 44 -15.42 1.58 19.36
C HIS A 44 -15.71 2.04 20.80
N GLY A 45 -15.97 3.34 20.95
CA GLY A 45 -16.15 3.93 22.27
C GLY A 45 -14.91 3.73 23.16
N ASP A 46 -15.09 3.63 24.44
CA ASP A 46 -14.01 3.38 25.40
C ASP A 46 -13.72 1.87 25.59
N GLY A 47 -14.04 1.03 24.58
CA GLY A 47 -13.90 -0.43 24.63
C GLY A 47 -14.95 -1.12 25.54
N GLN A 48 -15.97 -0.38 26.00
CA GLN A 48 -17.04 -0.89 26.83
C GLN A 48 -18.36 -0.95 26.05
N ASP A 49 -18.58 -2.09 25.42
CA ASP A 49 -19.86 -2.38 24.77
C ASP A 49 -20.80 -3.07 25.77
N THR A 50 -21.78 -2.31 26.28
CA THR A 50 -22.75 -2.83 27.27
C THR A 50 -23.81 -3.74 26.66
N LYS A 51 -23.97 -3.74 25.35
CA LYS A 51 -24.85 -4.62 24.57
C LYS A 51 -24.06 -5.22 23.41
N PRO A 52 -24.20 -6.52 23.12
CA PRO A 52 -23.53 -7.14 21.98
C PRO A 52 -23.85 -6.42 20.68
N SER A 53 -22.90 -5.67 20.14
CA SER A 53 -23.05 -4.86 18.92
C SER A 53 -22.43 -5.53 17.69
N ALA A 54 -21.74 -6.64 17.86
CA ALA A 54 -21.07 -7.34 16.79
C ALA A 54 -21.65 -8.75 16.58
N ARG A 55 -21.51 -9.24 15.35
CA ARG A 55 -21.92 -10.58 14.97
C ARG A 55 -20.87 -11.24 14.09
N ALA A 56 -20.48 -12.46 14.45
CA ALA A 56 -19.61 -13.31 13.67
C ALA A 56 -20.40 -14.14 12.65
N TYR A 57 -19.88 -14.24 11.44
CA TYR A 57 -20.42 -14.99 10.30
C TYR A 57 -19.37 -16.01 9.85
N PRO A 58 -19.40 -17.24 10.39
CA PRO A 58 -18.40 -18.26 10.06
C PRO A 58 -18.35 -18.58 8.55
N ASP A 59 -19.48 -18.68 7.89
CA ASP A 59 -19.59 -18.99 6.44
C ASP A 59 -18.78 -18.04 5.55
N SER A 60 -18.74 -16.76 5.91
CA SER A 60 -17.97 -15.73 5.20
C SER A 60 -16.61 -15.45 5.81
N SER A 61 -16.21 -16.20 6.86
CA SER A 61 -14.98 -15.98 7.63
C SER A 61 -14.80 -14.51 8.04
N SER A 62 -15.90 -13.87 8.46
CA SER A 62 -15.94 -12.45 8.79
C SER A 62 -16.84 -12.15 9.99
N TRP A 63 -16.79 -10.92 10.46
CA TRP A 63 -17.73 -10.40 11.44
C TRP A 63 -18.08 -8.95 11.11
N TYR A 64 -19.21 -8.51 11.61
CA TYR A 64 -19.71 -7.15 11.41
C TYR A 64 -20.07 -6.52 12.76
N CYS A 65 -19.63 -5.30 13.00
CA CYS A 65 -20.05 -4.50 14.11
C CYS A 65 -21.08 -3.45 13.65
N PHE A 66 -22.31 -3.52 14.20
CA PHE A 66 -23.38 -2.59 13.85
C PHE A 66 -23.14 -1.19 14.38
N ALA A 67 -22.42 -1.03 15.50
CA ALA A 67 -22.06 0.27 16.03
C ALA A 67 -20.90 0.93 15.24
N CYS A 68 -19.89 0.16 14.83
CA CYS A 68 -18.82 0.67 13.97
C CYS A 68 -19.26 0.86 12.51
N GLY A 69 -20.33 0.18 12.05
CA GLY A 69 -20.73 0.15 10.64
C GLY A 69 -19.72 -0.54 9.72
N LYS A 70 -18.89 -1.47 10.24
CA LYS A 70 -17.77 -2.07 9.50
C LYS A 70 -17.79 -3.59 9.56
N ALA A 71 -17.54 -4.22 8.39
CA ALA A 71 -17.20 -5.63 8.28
C ALA A 71 -15.68 -5.84 8.43
N ARG A 72 -15.29 -6.94 9.06
CA ARG A 72 -13.89 -7.31 9.28
C ARG A 72 -13.69 -8.80 9.09
N ASP A 73 -12.52 -9.17 8.58
CA ASP A 73 -12.01 -10.53 8.55
C ASP A 73 -10.89 -10.71 9.61
N ALA A 74 -10.29 -11.88 9.67
CA ALA A 74 -9.18 -12.16 10.59
C ALA A 74 -8.02 -11.15 10.44
N ILE A 75 -7.67 -10.79 9.19
CA ILE A 75 -6.54 -9.91 8.91
C ILE A 75 -6.85 -8.48 9.34
N SER A 76 -7.99 -7.93 8.91
CA SER A 76 -8.39 -6.56 9.28
C SER A 76 -8.65 -6.41 10.78
N THR A 77 -9.11 -7.48 11.45
CA THR A 77 -9.24 -7.49 12.92
C THR A 77 -7.87 -7.32 13.60
N TYR A 78 -6.85 -8.06 13.15
CA TYR A 78 -5.49 -7.92 13.70
C TYR A 78 -4.87 -6.57 13.37
N GLN A 79 -5.10 -6.05 12.17
CA GLN A 79 -4.64 -4.72 11.78
C GLN A 79 -5.19 -3.63 12.71
N GLU A 80 -6.52 -3.59 12.91
CA GLU A 80 -7.16 -2.57 13.75
C GLU A 80 -6.85 -2.76 15.24
N LYS A 81 -6.79 -4.00 15.73
CA LYS A 81 -6.57 -4.27 17.16
C LYS A 81 -5.15 -3.99 17.64
N PHE A 82 -4.17 -4.21 16.77
CA PHE A 82 -2.74 -4.11 17.12
C PHE A 82 -1.99 -3.04 16.33
N ASP A 83 -2.70 -2.22 15.56
CA ASP A 83 -2.12 -1.19 14.68
C ASP A 83 -1.02 -1.75 13.76
N LEU A 84 -1.34 -2.87 13.08
CA LEU A 84 -0.41 -3.59 12.24
C LEU A 84 -0.64 -3.30 10.77
N ASN A 85 0.42 -3.34 9.98
CA ASN A 85 0.27 -3.41 8.54
C ASN A 85 -0.20 -4.81 8.08
N PHE A 86 -0.60 -4.94 6.82
CA PHE A 86 -1.14 -6.18 6.25
C PHE A 86 -0.18 -7.37 6.42
N HIS A 87 1.11 -7.17 6.19
CA HIS A 87 2.11 -8.25 6.24
C HIS A 87 2.37 -8.74 7.66
N GLU A 88 2.40 -7.83 8.60
CA GLU A 88 2.56 -8.11 10.03
C GLU A 88 1.36 -8.86 10.59
N ALA A 89 0.14 -8.40 10.25
CA ALA A 89 -1.09 -9.07 10.64
C ALA A 89 -1.15 -10.51 10.10
N CYS A 90 -0.84 -10.70 8.81
CA CYS A 90 -0.77 -12.03 8.22
C CYS A 90 0.28 -12.91 8.91
N SER A 91 1.48 -12.38 9.19
CA SER A 91 2.57 -13.15 9.81
C SER A 91 2.22 -13.57 11.24
N ARG A 92 1.57 -12.70 12.04
CA ARG A 92 1.09 -13.05 13.38
C ARG A 92 0.01 -14.12 13.36
N LEU A 93 -0.94 -14.01 12.43
CA LEU A 93 -2.00 -15.02 12.26
C LEU A 93 -1.41 -16.38 11.85
N GLU A 94 -0.49 -16.39 10.88
CA GLU A 94 0.19 -17.61 10.43
C GLU A 94 0.96 -18.27 11.57
N GLN A 95 1.73 -17.50 12.34
CA GLN A 95 2.50 -18.01 13.46
C GLN A 95 1.59 -18.57 14.56
N LYS A 96 0.53 -17.84 14.92
CA LYS A 96 -0.36 -18.22 16.01
C LYS A 96 -1.17 -19.48 15.70
N HIS A 97 -1.62 -19.64 14.46
CA HIS A 97 -2.43 -20.77 14.01
C HIS A 97 -1.63 -21.88 13.31
N GLY A 98 -0.30 -21.87 13.41
CA GLY A 98 0.57 -22.92 12.88
C GLY A 98 0.54 -23.06 11.35
N LEU A 99 0.16 -22.02 10.63
CA LEU A 99 0.25 -22.01 9.18
C LEU A 99 1.72 -21.83 8.75
N PRO A 100 2.14 -22.48 7.65
CA PRO A 100 3.46 -22.21 7.09
C PRO A 100 3.62 -20.71 6.83
N THR A 101 4.69 -20.13 7.38
CA THR A 101 4.99 -18.72 7.11
C THR A 101 5.14 -18.53 5.61
N PHE A 102 4.35 -17.63 5.07
CA PHE A 102 4.51 -17.23 3.69
C PHE A 102 5.86 -16.52 3.60
N LYS A 103 6.85 -17.16 2.95
CA LYS A 103 8.06 -16.46 2.58
C LYS A 103 7.66 -15.35 1.61
N TRP A 104 7.47 -14.15 2.16
CA TRP A 104 7.46 -12.95 1.37
C TRP A 104 8.89 -12.83 0.84
N ASP A 105 9.09 -13.33 -0.37
CA ASP A 105 10.11 -12.72 -1.18
C ASP A 105 9.60 -11.29 -1.37
N PRO A 106 10.24 -10.26 -0.78
CA PRO A 106 9.95 -8.91 -1.21
C PRO A 106 9.95 -9.01 -2.74
N PRO A 107 9.05 -8.30 -3.46
CA PRO A 107 9.25 -8.21 -4.87
C PRO A 107 10.75 -8.01 -4.95
N LYS A 108 11.44 -8.89 -5.66
CA LYS A 108 12.77 -8.52 -6.09
C LYS A 108 12.49 -7.17 -6.75
N GLU A 109 12.57 -6.11 -5.95
CA GLU A 109 13.36 -5.04 -6.43
C GLU A 109 14.62 -5.81 -6.79
N GLU A 110 14.69 -6.22 -8.02
CA GLU A 110 15.86 -5.95 -8.75
C GLU A 110 16.01 -4.43 -8.55
N ALA A 111 16.46 -4.03 -7.35
CA ALA A 111 17.49 -3.07 -7.27
C ALA A 111 18.60 -3.74 -8.08
N THR A 112 18.41 -3.78 -9.39
CA THR A 112 19.50 -3.63 -10.30
C THR A 112 20.09 -2.33 -9.80
N PHE A 113 21.11 -2.47 -8.94
CA PHE A 113 22.13 -1.48 -8.77
C PHE A 113 22.75 -1.43 -10.18
N ARG A 114 21.96 -0.84 -11.09
CA ARG A 114 22.43 -0.53 -12.43
C ARG A 114 23.47 0.52 -12.17
N THR A 115 24.66 0.23 -12.58
CA THR A 115 25.69 1.25 -12.60
C THR A 115 25.11 2.47 -13.31
N PRO A 116 25.51 3.70 -13.01
CA PRO A 116 24.99 4.91 -13.65
C PRO A 116 24.98 4.80 -15.20
N ASP A 117 25.82 3.92 -15.77
CA ASP A 117 25.93 3.65 -17.20
C ASP A 117 24.83 2.72 -17.77
N GLU A 118 24.04 2.03 -16.89
CA GLU A 118 22.96 1.11 -17.28
C GLU A 118 21.56 1.71 -17.07
N GLU A 119 21.48 2.97 -16.66
CA GLU A 119 20.22 3.65 -16.41
C GLU A 119 19.44 3.86 -17.70
N THR A 120 18.20 3.34 -17.76
CA THR A 120 17.35 3.51 -18.94
C THR A 120 16.80 4.93 -19.07
N PHE A 121 16.32 5.29 -20.27
CA PHE A 121 15.61 6.55 -20.50
C PHE A 121 14.43 6.73 -19.53
N GLU A 122 13.65 5.68 -19.28
CA GLU A 122 12.49 5.70 -18.36
C GLU A 122 12.93 5.95 -16.91
N ASP A 123 14.05 5.37 -16.46
CA ASP A 123 14.58 5.58 -15.12
C ASP A 123 14.99 7.05 -14.92
N ARG A 124 15.63 7.65 -15.91
CA ARG A 124 16.02 9.07 -15.91
C ARG A 124 14.81 10.00 -15.91
N ALA A 125 13.80 9.68 -16.70
CA ALA A 125 12.55 10.45 -16.75
C ALA A 125 11.79 10.37 -15.41
N ALA A 126 11.71 9.17 -14.80
CA ALA A 126 11.08 8.98 -13.51
C ALA A 126 11.75 9.79 -12.40
N ARG A 127 13.09 9.89 -12.43
CA ARG A 127 13.85 10.71 -11.47
C ARG A 127 13.52 12.20 -11.61
N ILE A 128 13.43 12.72 -12.85
CA ILE A 128 13.05 14.13 -13.08
C ILE A 128 11.61 14.36 -12.63
N THR A 129 10.70 13.43 -12.91
CA THR A 129 9.32 13.45 -12.42
C THR A 129 9.27 13.62 -10.90
N ALA A 130 10.01 12.79 -10.17
CA ALA A 130 10.06 12.85 -8.70
C ALA A 130 10.60 14.18 -8.18
N LEU A 131 11.62 14.76 -8.84
CA LEU A 131 12.16 16.08 -8.50
C LEU A 131 11.13 17.18 -8.67
N LEU A 132 10.37 17.17 -9.78
CA LEU A 132 9.31 18.15 -10.04
C LEU A 132 8.14 18.00 -9.07
N GLU A 133 7.79 16.77 -8.70
CA GLU A 133 6.73 16.51 -7.71
C GLU A 133 7.10 16.99 -6.30
N ALA A 134 8.34 16.81 -5.89
CA ALA A 134 8.82 17.34 -4.61
C ALA A 134 8.63 18.87 -4.52
N GLN A 135 8.87 19.59 -5.61
CA GLN A 135 8.73 21.05 -5.66
C GLN A 135 7.30 21.57 -5.54
N LYS A 136 6.28 20.74 -5.82
CA LYS A 136 4.89 21.11 -5.55
C LYS A 136 4.63 21.36 -4.07
N LYS A 137 5.37 20.69 -3.18
CA LYS A 137 5.25 20.85 -1.73
C LYS A 137 6.07 22.04 -1.23
N ASP A 138 7.28 22.18 -1.74
CA ASP A 138 8.25 23.17 -1.24
C ASP A 138 8.01 24.60 -1.77
N ARG A 139 7.18 24.76 -2.83
CA ARG A 139 6.82 26.02 -3.46
C ARG A 139 8.01 26.95 -3.82
N ASN A 140 9.17 26.37 -4.05
CA ASN A 140 10.38 27.14 -4.42
C ASN A 140 10.35 27.64 -5.86
N LEU A 141 9.50 27.05 -6.72
CA LEU A 141 9.29 27.49 -8.09
C LEU A 141 7.87 28.03 -8.26
N SER A 142 7.71 29.01 -9.14
CA SER A 142 6.39 29.49 -9.51
C SER A 142 5.59 28.40 -10.24
N LEU A 143 4.26 28.46 -10.16
CA LEU A 143 3.38 27.50 -10.84
C LEU A 143 3.64 27.45 -12.35
N LEU A 144 3.90 28.61 -12.99
CA LEU A 144 4.21 28.69 -14.44
C LEU A 144 5.52 28.00 -14.80
N GLN A 145 6.56 28.15 -13.96
CA GLN A 145 7.85 27.47 -14.15
C GLN A 145 7.69 25.95 -14.04
N LEU A 146 6.94 25.49 -13.02
CA LEU A 146 6.65 24.06 -12.84
C LEU A 146 5.85 23.49 -14.02
N LEU A 147 4.81 24.18 -14.46
CA LEU A 147 4.00 23.74 -15.61
C LEU A 147 4.81 23.62 -16.90
N ALA A 148 5.67 24.60 -17.17
CA ALA A 148 6.54 24.56 -18.36
C ALA A 148 7.52 23.36 -18.34
N LEU A 149 8.09 23.03 -17.18
CA LEU A 149 8.98 21.87 -17.02
C LEU A 149 8.21 20.56 -17.15
N TRP A 150 7.00 20.48 -16.58
CA TRP A 150 6.11 19.32 -16.72
C TRP A 150 5.69 19.09 -18.17
N GLU A 151 5.29 20.12 -18.87
CA GLU A 151 4.92 20.02 -20.28
C GLU A 151 6.09 19.53 -21.13
N ALA A 152 7.29 20.10 -20.95
CA ALA A 152 8.48 19.66 -21.64
C ALA A 152 8.81 18.17 -21.37
N LEU A 153 8.69 17.72 -20.11
CA LEU A 153 8.91 16.34 -19.74
C LEU A 153 7.88 15.41 -20.39
N HIS A 154 6.60 15.73 -20.31
CA HIS A 154 5.53 14.94 -20.90
C HIS A 154 5.64 14.83 -22.42
N MET A 155 5.97 15.92 -23.08
CA MET A 155 6.19 15.93 -24.54
C MET A 155 7.40 15.08 -24.93
N THR A 156 8.47 15.12 -24.13
CA THR A 156 9.66 14.28 -24.38
C THR A 156 9.33 12.81 -24.26
N LEU A 157 8.65 12.41 -23.18
CA LEU A 157 8.20 11.03 -22.94
C LEU A 157 7.29 10.55 -24.08
N TRP A 158 6.33 11.37 -24.47
CA TRP A 158 5.41 11.04 -25.57
C TRP A 158 6.16 10.81 -26.90
N HIS A 159 7.10 11.69 -27.25
CA HIS A 159 7.85 11.58 -28.52
C HIS A 159 8.72 10.33 -28.58
N VAL A 160 9.33 9.93 -27.46
CA VAL A 160 10.14 8.70 -27.39
C VAL A 160 9.25 7.46 -27.43
N ARG A 161 8.15 7.43 -26.66
CA ARG A 161 7.21 6.29 -26.63
C ARG A 161 6.52 6.05 -27.98
N GLU A 162 6.23 7.12 -28.72
CA GLU A 162 5.65 7.05 -30.07
C GLU A 162 6.71 6.83 -31.16
N ASN A 163 7.95 6.52 -30.81
CA ASN A 163 9.08 6.32 -31.71
C ASN A 163 9.33 7.51 -32.69
N LYS A 164 8.91 8.72 -32.30
CA LYS A 164 9.17 9.95 -33.07
C LYS A 164 10.55 10.52 -32.81
N TRP A 165 11.12 10.22 -31.65
CA TRP A 165 12.48 10.54 -31.26
C TRP A 165 13.22 9.28 -30.83
N SER A 166 14.55 9.23 -31.06
CA SER A 166 15.42 8.22 -30.46
C SER A 166 15.55 8.47 -28.96
N GLU A 167 15.86 7.42 -28.20
CA GLU A 167 16.16 7.56 -26.78
C GLU A 167 17.29 8.54 -26.50
N SER A 168 18.35 8.55 -27.33
CA SER A 168 19.47 9.50 -27.21
C SER A 168 19.01 10.95 -27.28
N ARG A 169 18.09 11.29 -28.22
CA ARG A 169 17.50 12.61 -28.31
C ARG A 169 16.60 12.92 -27.10
N GLY A 170 15.88 11.93 -26.62
CA GLY A 170 15.10 12.03 -25.40
C GLY A 170 15.98 12.38 -24.20
N ASP A 171 17.11 11.71 -24.04
CA ASP A 171 18.09 11.92 -22.96
C ASP A 171 18.72 13.31 -22.98
N GLU A 172 19.09 13.82 -24.18
CA GLU A 172 19.57 15.19 -24.27
C GLU A 172 18.51 16.19 -23.79
N THR A 173 17.24 15.93 -24.11
CA THR A 173 16.15 16.81 -23.70
C THR A 173 15.88 16.71 -22.20
N LEU A 174 15.91 15.50 -21.63
CA LEU A 174 15.81 15.29 -20.17
C LEU A 174 16.92 16.01 -19.41
N SER A 175 18.15 15.96 -19.92
CA SER A 175 19.30 16.67 -19.33
C SER A 175 19.08 18.18 -19.32
N ARG A 176 18.59 18.75 -20.42
CA ARG A 176 18.24 20.19 -20.50
C ARG A 176 17.11 20.57 -19.55
N ILE A 177 16.09 19.73 -19.40
CA ILE A 177 15.00 19.96 -18.45
C ILE A 177 15.57 20.00 -17.02
N LYS A 178 16.43 19.06 -16.67
CA LYS A 178 17.07 18.98 -15.35
C LYS A 178 17.97 20.20 -15.10
N GLU A 179 18.78 20.60 -16.05
CA GLU A 179 19.63 21.79 -15.92
C GLU A 179 18.80 23.06 -15.71
N LYS A 180 17.75 23.26 -16.52
CA LYS A 180 16.83 24.40 -16.37
C LYS A 180 16.14 24.41 -15.02
N PHE A 181 15.70 23.24 -14.53
CA PHE A 181 15.12 23.09 -13.20
C PHE A 181 16.12 23.52 -12.09
N LEU A 182 17.35 23.03 -12.14
CA LEU A 182 18.39 23.38 -11.15
C LEU A 182 18.78 24.86 -11.22
N GLN A 183 18.81 25.45 -12.41
CA GLN A 183 19.07 26.89 -12.57
C GLN A 183 17.97 27.72 -11.93
N GLN A 184 16.69 27.41 -12.21
CA GLN A 184 15.56 28.13 -11.62
C GLN A 184 15.51 28.02 -10.10
N LEU A 185 15.89 26.87 -9.51
CA LEU A 185 16.00 26.73 -8.06
C LEU A 185 17.10 27.64 -7.46
N LYS A 186 18.23 27.77 -8.12
CA LYS A 186 19.31 28.68 -7.64
C LYS A 186 18.89 30.15 -7.69
N GLU A 187 18.15 30.57 -8.73
CA GLU A 187 17.65 31.94 -8.88
C GLU A 187 16.61 32.30 -7.82
N THR A 188 15.88 31.30 -7.28
CA THR A 188 14.86 31.53 -6.24
C THR A 188 15.44 31.60 -4.83
N GLN A 189 16.67 31.16 -4.63
CA GLN A 189 17.36 31.16 -3.33
C GLN A 189 18.25 32.40 -3.11
N GLN A 190 18.33 33.28 -4.11
CA GLN A 190 18.99 34.59 -4.02
C GLN A 190 17.99 35.72 -3.74
#